data_190bc5f04a121830d18135c6f6fc3abb
#
_entry.id   190bc5f04a121830d18135c6f6fc3abb
#
_cell.length_a   1.000
_cell.length_b   1.000
_cell.length_c   1.000
_cell.angle_alpha   90.00
_cell.angle_beta   90.00
_cell.angle_gamma   90.00
#
_symmetry.space_group_name_H-M   'P 1'
#
loop_
_entity.id
_entity.type
_entity.pdbx_description
1 polymer ?
#
loop_
_entity_poly.entity_id
_entity_poly.type
_entity_poly.pdbx_seq_one_letter_code
_entity_poly.pdbx_strand_id
1 'polypeptide(L)'
;MAIATIDGLEIAYEVIGDGRRLWALTPGGRFSKDYGGVRATAEALAARGQRVIIWDRPNCGASSVCFTGESESAMQADVLAGLLRSLDLGPAVIAGGSGGARVSLLTAVRHPDVASALAMWWISGGVFGNIGLAVTYCSPSIKAAWTDGMEAVADLPEWSEVITRNPSNRDRFLRLDPHEFIATLERWMSAYCPQPGQLVAGTDDAAVHGLAIPTLVVRSGASDPHHTRATSETLAGLIPGADLVEPPWGDREWVERMDAAAKGEALFDRWPFLVPRLIEWTAARRPDG
;
A
#
# COMPACT_ATOMS: atom_id res chain seq x y z
N MET A 1 -16.19 11.80 -0.09
CA MET A 1 -15.92 10.39 0.26
C MET A 1 -17.11 9.56 -0.17
N ALA A 2 -16.87 8.47 -0.88
CA ALA A 2 -17.87 7.48 -1.28
C ALA A 2 -17.52 6.11 -0.67
N ILE A 3 -18.49 5.21 -0.64
CA ILE A 3 -18.33 3.83 -0.17
C ILE A 3 -18.73 2.89 -1.33
N ALA A 4 -17.90 1.91 -1.61
CA ALA A 4 -18.22 0.78 -2.49
C ALA A 4 -18.30 -0.50 -1.66
N THR A 5 -19.14 -1.43 -2.06
CA THR A 5 -19.20 -2.76 -1.45
C THR A 5 -18.45 -3.75 -2.33
N ILE A 6 -17.34 -4.29 -1.81
CA ILE A 6 -16.49 -5.26 -2.50
C ILE A 6 -16.44 -6.52 -1.65
N ASP A 7 -16.96 -7.61 -2.16
CA ASP A 7 -17.04 -8.91 -1.47
C ASP A 7 -17.58 -8.81 -0.03
N GLY A 8 -18.61 -7.95 0.16
CA GLY A 8 -19.23 -7.71 1.46
C GLY A 8 -18.48 -6.76 2.39
N LEU A 9 -17.37 -6.18 1.93
CA LEU A 9 -16.63 -5.15 2.65
C LEU A 9 -17.04 -3.76 2.17
N GLU A 10 -17.24 -2.83 3.09
CA GLU A 10 -17.40 -1.41 2.80
C GLU A 10 -16.01 -0.80 2.60
N ILE A 11 -15.76 -0.28 1.40
CA ILE A 11 -14.48 0.31 1.01
C ILE A 11 -14.68 1.81 0.77
N ALA A 12 -14.06 2.61 1.61
CA ALA A 12 -14.10 4.07 1.49
C ALA A 12 -13.09 4.55 0.45
N TYR A 13 -13.54 5.38 -0.48
CA TYR A 13 -12.70 5.93 -1.54
C TYR A 13 -13.13 7.35 -1.92
N GLU A 14 -12.29 8.00 -2.72
CA GLU A 14 -12.57 9.28 -3.34
C GLU A 14 -11.89 9.34 -4.71
N VAL A 15 -12.57 9.94 -5.68
CA VAL A 15 -12.01 10.24 -7.00
C VAL A 15 -11.73 11.74 -7.06
N ILE A 16 -10.50 12.11 -7.36
CA ILE A 16 -10.03 13.49 -7.44
C ILE A 16 -9.58 13.77 -8.88
N GLY A 17 -10.09 14.86 -9.47
CA GLY A 17 -9.85 15.18 -10.87
C GLY A 17 -10.70 14.36 -11.84
N ASP A 18 -10.66 14.76 -13.12
CA ASP A 18 -11.50 14.23 -14.21
C ASP A 18 -10.66 13.86 -15.46
N GLY A 19 -9.33 13.83 -15.33
CA GLY A 19 -8.42 13.52 -16.41
C GLY A 19 -8.65 12.14 -17.03
N ARG A 20 -8.15 11.94 -18.25
CA ARG A 20 -8.32 10.66 -18.97
C ARG A 20 -7.52 9.52 -18.35
N ARG A 21 -6.32 9.78 -17.82
CA ARG A 21 -5.47 8.77 -17.20
C ARG A 21 -5.87 8.61 -15.76
N LEU A 22 -6.22 7.38 -15.42
CA LEU A 22 -6.58 6.99 -14.06
C LEU A 22 -5.34 6.57 -13.27
N TRP A 23 -5.29 6.99 -12.01
CA TRP A 23 -4.32 6.54 -11.01
C TRP A 23 -5.06 5.93 -9.83
N ALA A 24 -4.53 4.84 -9.29
CA ALA A 24 -4.93 4.32 -7.99
C ALA A 24 -3.76 4.50 -7.02
N LEU A 25 -3.90 5.46 -6.11
CA LEU A 25 -2.85 5.82 -5.15
C LEU A 25 -3.11 5.14 -3.81
N THR A 26 -2.20 4.28 -3.39
CA THR A 26 -2.29 3.48 -2.17
C THR A 26 -1.35 4.01 -1.09
N PRO A 27 -1.85 4.38 0.10
CA PRO A 27 -1.03 4.79 1.25
C PRO A 27 -0.11 3.68 1.76
N GLY A 28 0.94 4.06 2.51
CA GLY A 28 1.77 3.12 3.27
C GLY A 28 1.19 2.76 4.63
N GLY A 29 1.88 1.90 5.39
CA GLY A 29 1.50 1.50 6.75
C GLY A 29 0.03 1.07 6.86
N ARG A 30 -0.61 1.28 8.00
CA ARG A 30 -2.07 1.22 8.19
C ARG A 30 -2.69 2.63 8.21
N PHE A 31 -2.17 3.54 7.38
CA PHE A 31 -2.68 4.90 7.28
C PHE A 31 -3.86 5.01 6.32
N SER A 32 -4.78 5.92 6.63
CA SER A 32 -5.93 6.21 5.78
C SER A 32 -5.55 6.99 4.51
N LYS A 33 -6.45 7.03 3.55
CA LYS A 33 -6.34 7.85 2.33
C LYS A 33 -6.20 9.35 2.61
N ASP A 34 -6.64 9.79 3.79
CA ASP A 34 -6.61 11.19 4.22
C ASP A 34 -5.32 11.55 4.98
N TYR A 35 -4.44 10.58 5.24
CA TYR A 35 -3.18 10.84 5.91
C TYR A 35 -2.31 11.81 5.11
N GLY A 36 -1.63 12.72 5.80
CA GLY A 36 -0.86 13.80 5.19
C GLY A 36 0.08 13.33 4.08
N GLY A 37 0.16 14.10 3.01
CA GLY A 37 0.91 13.79 1.79
C GLY A 37 0.16 12.93 0.77
N VAL A 38 -0.71 11.99 1.17
CA VAL A 38 -1.48 11.16 0.22
C VAL A 38 -2.46 12.01 -0.59
N ARG A 39 -3.36 12.70 0.10
CA ARG A 39 -4.33 13.61 -0.54
C ARG A 39 -3.64 14.70 -1.37
N ALA A 40 -2.62 15.35 -0.80
CA ALA A 40 -1.87 16.39 -1.50
C ALA A 40 -1.20 15.87 -2.80
N THR A 41 -0.72 14.63 -2.81
CA THR A 41 -0.19 13.98 -4.01
C THR A 41 -1.28 13.77 -5.05
N ALA A 42 -2.46 13.29 -4.65
CA ALA A 42 -3.59 13.09 -5.54
C ALA A 42 -4.09 14.40 -6.14
N GLU A 43 -4.22 15.46 -5.34
CA GLU A 43 -4.59 16.80 -5.79
C GLU A 43 -3.55 17.40 -6.75
N ALA A 44 -2.26 17.20 -6.47
CA ALA A 44 -1.19 17.66 -7.33
C ALA A 44 -1.13 16.91 -8.69
N LEU A 45 -1.50 15.63 -8.72
CA LEU A 45 -1.69 14.85 -9.94
C LEU A 45 -2.94 15.36 -10.71
N ALA A 46 -4.05 15.56 -10.01
CA ALA A 46 -5.29 16.07 -10.59
C ALA A 46 -5.11 17.46 -11.21
N ALA A 47 -4.39 18.36 -10.55
CA ALA A 47 -4.03 19.68 -11.08
C ALA A 47 -3.20 19.61 -12.37
N ARG A 48 -2.65 18.44 -12.72
CA ARG A 48 -1.94 18.16 -13.98
C ARG A 48 -2.76 17.31 -14.95
N GLY A 49 -4.10 17.35 -14.80
CA GLY A 49 -5.03 16.68 -15.72
C GLY A 49 -5.08 15.16 -15.56
N GLN A 50 -4.81 14.65 -14.36
CA GLN A 50 -5.00 13.24 -14.06
C GLN A 50 -6.34 13.03 -13.31
N ARG A 51 -6.81 11.78 -13.27
CA ARG A 51 -7.88 11.32 -12.39
C ARG A 51 -7.28 10.38 -11.38
N VAL A 52 -7.51 10.59 -10.09
CA VAL A 52 -6.85 9.83 -9.03
C VAL A 52 -7.87 9.25 -8.08
N ILE A 53 -7.84 7.94 -7.88
CA ILE A 53 -8.51 7.27 -6.77
C ILE A 53 -7.55 7.24 -5.59
N ILE A 54 -7.99 7.78 -4.45
CA ILE A 54 -7.44 7.48 -3.13
C ILE A 54 -8.45 6.64 -2.37
N TRP A 55 -7.98 5.68 -1.60
CA TRP A 55 -8.85 4.72 -0.95
C TRP A 55 -8.30 4.24 0.39
N ASP A 56 -9.21 3.92 1.29
CA ASP A 56 -8.87 3.24 2.53
C ASP A 56 -8.88 1.74 2.26
N ARG A 57 -7.73 1.10 2.44
CA ARG A 57 -7.63 -0.35 2.33
C ARG A 57 -8.44 -1.01 3.44
N PRO A 58 -8.88 -2.27 3.32
CA PRO A 58 -9.30 -3.02 4.50
C PRO A 58 -8.30 -2.85 5.64
N ASN A 59 -8.77 -2.73 6.85
CA ASN A 59 -8.00 -2.47 8.07
C ASN A 59 -7.43 -1.03 8.18
N CYS A 60 -7.88 -0.09 7.35
CA CYS A 60 -7.42 1.29 7.35
C CYS A 60 -8.60 2.27 7.24
N GLY A 61 -8.46 3.43 7.88
CA GLY A 61 -9.39 4.55 7.74
C GLY A 61 -10.85 4.19 8.00
N ALA A 62 -11.74 4.50 7.04
CA ALA A 62 -13.18 4.26 7.15
C ALA A 62 -13.63 2.94 6.49
N SER A 63 -12.73 2.13 5.97
CA SER A 63 -13.06 0.84 5.37
C SER A 63 -13.31 -0.25 6.42
N SER A 64 -13.98 -1.32 6.00
CA SER A 64 -14.21 -2.50 6.83
C SER A 64 -12.91 -3.17 7.24
N VAL A 65 -12.85 -3.72 8.46
CA VAL A 65 -11.80 -4.66 8.82
C VAL A 65 -12.03 -6.02 8.17
N CYS A 66 -10.93 -6.67 7.78
CA CYS A 66 -10.95 -7.98 7.13
C CYS A 66 -9.66 -8.75 7.49
N PHE A 67 -9.83 -10.00 7.92
CA PHE A 67 -8.74 -10.88 8.34
C PHE A 67 -8.84 -12.20 7.58
N THR A 68 -8.56 -12.16 6.28
CA THR A 68 -8.62 -13.31 5.38
C THR A 68 -7.41 -13.39 4.46
N GLY A 69 -7.24 -14.52 3.79
CA GLY A 69 -6.19 -14.71 2.78
C GLY A 69 -4.80 -15.01 3.36
N GLU A 70 -3.84 -15.10 2.47
CA GLU A 70 -2.46 -15.52 2.76
C GLU A 70 -1.62 -14.40 3.40
N SER A 71 -1.92 -13.16 3.04
CA SER A 71 -1.32 -11.96 3.63
C SER A 71 -2.28 -10.79 3.56
N GLU A 72 -2.13 -9.82 4.47
CA GLU A 72 -2.91 -8.58 4.45
C GLU A 72 -2.75 -7.83 3.12
N SER A 73 -1.54 -7.81 2.56
CA SER A 73 -1.27 -7.10 1.31
C SER A 73 -1.88 -7.78 0.08
N ALA A 74 -1.93 -9.13 0.06
CA ALA A 74 -2.60 -9.86 -1.02
C ALA A 74 -4.11 -9.61 -0.98
N MET A 75 -4.74 -9.72 0.19
CA MET A 75 -6.15 -9.40 0.40
C MET A 75 -6.46 -7.96 -0.02
N GLN A 76 -5.62 -6.99 0.36
CA GLN A 76 -5.79 -5.59 -0.03
C GLN A 76 -5.63 -5.38 -1.56
N ALA A 77 -4.74 -6.12 -2.21
CA ALA A 77 -4.56 -6.09 -3.66
C ALA A 77 -5.80 -6.62 -4.40
N ASP A 78 -6.37 -7.72 -3.92
CA ASP A 78 -7.60 -8.30 -4.47
C ASP A 78 -8.78 -7.32 -4.33
N VAL A 79 -8.89 -6.64 -3.18
CA VAL A 79 -9.92 -5.62 -2.93
C VAL A 79 -9.72 -4.38 -3.82
N LEU A 80 -8.48 -3.93 -4.06
CA LEU A 80 -8.22 -2.83 -5.00
C LEU A 80 -8.70 -3.17 -6.41
N ALA A 81 -8.38 -4.38 -6.87
CA ALA A 81 -8.83 -4.84 -8.18
C ALA A 81 -10.36 -4.90 -8.26
N GLY A 82 -11.01 -5.41 -7.22
CA GLY A 82 -12.47 -5.41 -7.09
C GLY A 82 -13.06 -4.00 -7.12
N LEU A 83 -12.45 -3.05 -6.41
CA LEU A 83 -12.88 -1.65 -6.41
C LEU A 83 -12.78 -1.04 -7.82
N LEU A 84 -11.64 -1.18 -8.49
CA LEU A 84 -11.46 -0.62 -9.84
C LEU A 84 -12.47 -1.20 -10.84
N ARG A 85 -12.73 -2.51 -10.79
CA ARG A 85 -13.75 -3.17 -11.65
C ARG A 85 -15.17 -2.68 -11.32
N SER A 86 -15.51 -2.55 -10.04
CA SER A 86 -16.84 -2.12 -9.62
C SER A 86 -17.20 -0.69 -10.04
N LEU A 87 -16.17 0.15 -10.20
CA LEU A 87 -16.33 1.54 -10.61
C LEU A 87 -16.29 1.73 -12.13
N ASP A 88 -15.97 0.67 -12.89
CA ASP A 88 -15.82 0.71 -14.36
C ASP A 88 -14.92 1.85 -14.85
N LEU A 89 -13.85 2.09 -14.13
CA LEU A 89 -12.92 3.19 -14.44
C LEU A 89 -11.76 2.78 -15.33
N GLY A 90 -11.73 1.53 -15.78
CA GLY A 90 -10.69 0.98 -16.66
C GLY A 90 -9.37 0.75 -15.94
N PRO A 91 -8.31 0.31 -16.69
CA PRO A 91 -7.00 0.08 -16.11
C PRO A 91 -6.36 1.37 -15.62
N ALA A 92 -5.78 1.31 -14.41
CA ALA A 92 -5.16 2.44 -13.74
C ALA A 92 -3.63 2.34 -13.72
N VAL A 93 -2.95 3.47 -13.61
CA VAL A 93 -1.58 3.49 -13.07
C VAL A 93 -1.68 3.15 -11.59
N ILE A 94 -1.25 1.95 -11.22
CA ILE A 94 -1.26 1.52 -9.83
C ILE A 94 -0.02 2.10 -9.14
N ALA A 95 -0.22 2.87 -8.07
CA ALA A 95 0.87 3.61 -7.46
C ALA A 95 0.81 3.58 -5.93
N GLY A 96 1.97 3.58 -5.30
CA GLY A 96 2.04 3.64 -3.85
C GLY A 96 3.44 3.61 -3.28
N GLY A 97 3.54 3.90 -1.99
CA GLY A 97 4.79 3.85 -1.23
C GLY A 97 4.70 2.97 0.01
N SER A 98 5.81 2.36 0.41
CA SER A 98 5.89 1.48 1.57
C SER A 98 4.93 0.28 1.47
N GLY A 99 4.07 0.07 2.43
CA GLY A 99 2.99 -0.93 2.35
C GLY A 99 2.13 -0.77 1.11
N GLY A 100 1.89 0.48 0.66
CA GLY A 100 1.18 0.78 -0.58
C GLY A 100 1.94 0.34 -1.83
N ALA A 101 3.27 0.40 -1.85
CA ALA A 101 4.08 -0.13 -2.96
C ALA A 101 3.92 -1.65 -3.09
N ARG A 102 3.92 -2.37 -1.95
CA ARG A 102 3.69 -3.82 -1.94
C ARG A 102 2.29 -4.18 -2.45
N VAL A 103 1.25 -3.48 -1.95
CA VAL A 103 -0.12 -3.68 -2.45
C VAL A 103 -0.20 -3.38 -3.95
N SER A 104 0.45 -2.32 -4.42
CA SER A 104 0.49 -1.95 -5.84
C SER A 104 1.15 -3.04 -6.71
N LEU A 105 2.29 -3.57 -6.27
CA LEU A 105 2.98 -4.67 -6.96
C LEU A 105 2.10 -5.92 -7.03
N LEU A 106 1.52 -6.31 -5.88
CA LEU A 106 0.64 -7.48 -5.81
C LEU A 106 -0.60 -7.31 -6.69
N THR A 107 -1.18 -6.10 -6.73
CA THR A 107 -2.31 -5.82 -7.64
C THR A 107 -1.90 -6.01 -9.10
N ALA A 108 -0.75 -5.50 -9.52
CA ALA A 108 -0.29 -5.63 -10.90
C ALA A 108 0.04 -7.08 -11.28
N VAL A 109 0.62 -7.86 -10.35
CA VAL A 109 0.96 -9.27 -10.57
C VAL A 109 -0.30 -10.14 -10.62
N ARG A 110 -1.22 -9.96 -9.69
CA ARG A 110 -2.40 -10.82 -9.51
C ARG A 110 -3.56 -10.45 -10.45
N HIS A 111 -3.66 -9.17 -10.81
CA HIS A 111 -4.77 -8.57 -11.56
C HIS A 111 -4.25 -7.65 -12.68
N PRO A 112 -3.53 -8.20 -13.67
CA PRO A 112 -2.95 -7.39 -14.75
C PRO A 112 -4.00 -6.65 -15.60
N ASP A 113 -5.25 -7.10 -15.59
CA ASP A 113 -6.38 -6.47 -16.28
C ASP A 113 -6.74 -5.07 -15.74
N VAL A 114 -6.45 -4.79 -14.48
CA VAL A 114 -6.74 -3.47 -13.86
C VAL A 114 -5.52 -2.53 -13.84
N ALA A 115 -4.36 -2.99 -14.27
CA ALA A 115 -3.10 -2.24 -14.22
C ALA A 115 -2.62 -1.83 -15.61
N SER A 116 -2.59 -0.53 -15.91
CA SER A 116 -2.01 0.01 -17.15
C SER A 116 -0.51 0.33 -17.01
N ALA A 117 -0.06 0.60 -15.80
CA ALA A 117 1.33 0.83 -15.43
C ALA A 117 1.49 0.71 -13.91
N LEU A 118 2.72 0.64 -13.42
CA LEU A 118 3.06 0.51 -12.00
C LEU A 118 4.09 1.58 -11.61
N ALA A 119 3.85 2.30 -10.51
CA ALA A 119 4.80 3.28 -9.98
C ALA A 119 4.99 3.07 -8.46
N MET A 120 6.22 2.83 -8.03
CA MET A 120 6.51 2.44 -6.65
C MET A 120 7.67 3.25 -6.07
N TRP A 121 7.55 3.57 -4.77
CA TRP A 121 8.60 4.18 -3.96
C TRP A 121 8.60 3.60 -2.55
N TRP A 122 9.72 3.75 -1.83
CA TRP A 122 9.90 3.18 -0.49
C TRP A 122 9.49 1.71 -0.41
N ILE A 123 10.08 0.89 -1.26
CA ILE A 123 9.73 -0.53 -1.33
C ILE A 123 10.27 -1.23 -0.10
N SER A 124 9.36 -1.78 0.69
CA SER A 124 9.72 -2.53 1.91
C SER A 124 10.53 -3.77 1.54
N GLY A 125 11.65 -3.97 2.23
CA GLY A 125 12.52 -5.12 1.98
C GLY A 125 13.65 -5.21 2.99
N GLY A 126 14.47 -6.25 2.80
CA GLY A 126 15.50 -6.61 3.75
C GLY A 126 14.93 -7.37 4.96
N VAL A 127 15.73 -8.27 5.52
CA VAL A 127 15.32 -9.16 6.63
C VAL A 127 14.86 -8.35 7.84
N PHE A 128 15.65 -7.35 8.22
CA PHE A 128 15.35 -6.52 9.39
C PHE A 128 14.03 -5.74 9.22
N GLY A 129 13.84 -5.09 8.07
CA GLY A 129 12.63 -4.31 7.80
C GLY A 129 11.37 -5.17 7.80
N ASN A 130 11.42 -6.30 7.12
CA ASN A 130 10.26 -7.19 7.01
C ASN A 130 9.88 -7.83 8.35
N ILE A 131 10.84 -8.32 9.13
CA ILE A 131 10.58 -8.90 10.47
C ILE A 131 10.05 -7.81 11.41
N GLY A 132 10.60 -6.60 11.37
CA GLY A 132 10.10 -5.47 12.14
C GLY A 132 8.63 -5.14 11.81
N LEU A 133 8.26 -5.14 10.54
CA LEU A 133 6.87 -4.95 10.10
C LEU A 133 5.95 -6.07 10.58
N ALA A 134 6.37 -7.34 10.48
CA ALA A 134 5.61 -8.49 10.96
C ALA A 134 5.27 -8.36 12.45
N VAL A 135 6.26 -8.03 13.27
CA VAL A 135 6.09 -7.84 14.71
C VAL A 135 5.17 -6.66 15.00
N THR A 136 5.41 -5.51 14.35
CA THR A 136 4.64 -4.28 14.58
C THR A 136 3.15 -4.45 14.25
N TYR A 137 2.84 -5.10 13.13
CA TYR A 137 1.45 -5.18 12.65
C TYR A 137 0.65 -6.36 13.21
N CYS A 138 1.30 -7.40 13.71
CA CYS A 138 0.57 -8.60 14.13
C CYS A 138 0.70 -8.90 15.62
N SER A 139 1.87 -8.70 16.21
CA SER A 139 2.17 -9.17 17.57
C SER A 139 1.26 -8.59 18.67
N PRO A 140 0.96 -7.27 18.70
CA PRO A 140 0.06 -6.72 19.73
C PRO A 140 -1.34 -7.34 19.68
N SER A 141 -1.90 -7.46 18.47
CA SER A 141 -3.24 -8.03 18.28
C SER A 141 -3.29 -9.52 18.59
N ILE A 142 -2.25 -10.31 18.24
CA ILE A 142 -2.13 -11.73 18.66
C ILE A 142 -2.11 -11.83 20.17
N LYS A 143 -1.28 -11.03 20.84
CA LYS A 143 -1.19 -11.04 22.30
C LYS A 143 -2.55 -10.75 22.94
N ALA A 144 -3.21 -9.67 22.53
CA ALA A 144 -4.51 -9.28 23.07
C ALA A 144 -5.57 -10.38 22.87
N ALA A 145 -5.65 -10.95 21.66
CA ALA A 145 -6.59 -12.04 21.35
C ALA A 145 -6.33 -13.28 22.22
N TRP A 146 -5.06 -13.62 22.45
CA TRP A 146 -4.65 -14.78 23.24
C TRP A 146 -4.95 -14.63 24.74
N THR A 147 -4.73 -13.43 25.30
CA THR A 147 -4.86 -13.22 26.75
C THR A 147 -6.26 -12.81 27.19
N ASP A 148 -6.92 -11.94 26.40
CA ASP A 148 -8.13 -11.23 26.82
C ASP A 148 -9.25 -11.25 25.76
N GLY A 149 -9.03 -11.90 24.61
CA GLY A 149 -10.02 -12.10 23.57
C GLY A 149 -10.21 -10.89 22.62
N MET A 150 -11.24 -10.97 21.78
CA MET A 150 -11.44 -10.02 20.68
C MET A 150 -11.89 -8.63 21.14
N GLU A 151 -12.46 -8.48 22.32
CA GLU A 151 -12.77 -7.16 22.88
C GLU A 151 -11.49 -6.38 23.17
N ALA A 152 -10.49 -7.03 23.76
CA ALA A 152 -9.19 -6.42 24.01
C ALA A 152 -8.46 -6.06 22.70
N VAL A 153 -8.63 -6.85 21.63
CA VAL A 153 -8.11 -6.51 20.30
C VAL A 153 -8.76 -5.22 19.79
N ALA A 154 -10.10 -5.12 19.86
CA ALA A 154 -10.83 -3.93 19.41
C ALA A 154 -10.46 -2.65 20.19
N ASP A 155 -10.01 -2.79 21.42
CA ASP A 155 -9.61 -1.68 22.29
C ASP A 155 -8.12 -1.25 22.10
N LEU A 156 -7.34 -1.96 21.26
CA LEU A 156 -5.96 -1.58 20.98
C LEU A 156 -5.89 -0.22 20.25
N PRO A 157 -4.90 0.63 20.60
CA PRO A 157 -4.73 1.93 19.96
C PRO A 157 -4.61 1.87 18.44
N GLU A 158 -4.00 0.82 17.89
CA GLU A 158 -3.81 0.63 16.46
C GLU A 158 -5.12 0.44 15.68
N TRP A 159 -6.22 0.07 16.34
CA TRP A 159 -7.54 -0.09 15.74
C TRP A 159 -8.49 1.08 16.02
N SER A 160 -8.08 2.04 16.83
CA SER A 160 -8.93 3.16 17.24
C SER A 160 -9.42 4.00 16.06
N GLU A 161 -8.56 4.27 15.07
CA GLU A 161 -8.96 5.06 13.89
C GLU A 161 -10.03 4.33 13.06
N VAL A 162 -9.83 3.06 12.74
CA VAL A 162 -10.77 2.30 11.89
C VAL A 162 -12.11 2.08 12.57
N ILE A 163 -12.13 1.95 13.90
CA ILE A 163 -13.37 1.82 14.68
C ILE A 163 -14.07 3.19 14.80
N THR A 164 -13.32 4.26 15.04
CA THR A 164 -13.89 5.61 15.13
C THR A 164 -14.51 6.06 13.80
N ARG A 165 -13.82 5.78 12.68
CA ARG A 165 -14.28 6.16 11.34
C ARG A 165 -15.38 5.25 10.79
N ASN A 166 -15.40 3.98 11.19
CA ASN A 166 -16.45 3.02 10.87
C ASN A 166 -16.81 2.19 12.11
N PRO A 167 -17.80 2.65 12.90
CA PRO A 167 -18.17 1.97 14.14
C PRO A 167 -18.61 0.51 13.98
N SER A 168 -19.08 0.09 12.79
CA SER A 168 -19.42 -1.30 12.53
C SER A 168 -18.20 -2.25 12.61
N ASN A 169 -16.99 -1.72 12.55
CA ASN A 169 -15.77 -2.50 12.69
C ASN A 169 -15.62 -3.11 14.09
N ARG A 170 -16.11 -2.43 15.16
CA ARG A 170 -16.10 -3.03 16.49
C ARG A 170 -16.92 -4.34 16.52
N ASP A 171 -18.11 -4.33 15.96
CA ASP A 171 -18.93 -5.53 15.86
C ASP A 171 -18.30 -6.61 14.97
N ARG A 172 -17.55 -6.20 13.94
CA ARG A 172 -16.81 -7.15 13.10
C ARG A 172 -15.70 -7.84 13.90
N PHE A 173 -14.93 -7.11 14.72
CA PHE A 173 -13.93 -7.69 15.62
C PHE A 173 -14.56 -8.66 16.62
N LEU A 174 -15.65 -8.27 17.29
CA LEU A 174 -16.31 -9.07 18.31
C LEU A 174 -16.93 -10.39 17.77
N ARG A 175 -17.17 -10.48 16.46
CA ARG A 175 -17.67 -11.70 15.81
C ARG A 175 -16.59 -12.67 15.36
N LEU A 176 -15.29 -12.26 15.38
CA LEU A 176 -14.20 -13.14 15.00
C LEU A 176 -13.94 -14.18 16.09
N ASP A 177 -13.68 -15.41 15.68
CA ASP A 177 -13.13 -16.41 16.56
C ASP A 177 -11.67 -16.07 16.89
N PRO A 178 -11.27 -15.99 18.17
CA PRO A 178 -9.91 -15.62 18.56
C PRO A 178 -8.83 -16.54 17.98
N HIS A 179 -9.08 -17.83 17.89
CA HIS A 179 -8.11 -18.81 17.39
C HIS A 179 -7.92 -18.66 15.86
N GLU A 180 -8.99 -18.47 15.12
CA GLU A 180 -8.93 -18.21 13.67
C GLU A 180 -8.27 -16.87 13.37
N PHE A 181 -8.54 -15.86 14.17
CA PHE A 181 -7.89 -14.55 14.07
C PHE A 181 -6.38 -14.66 14.31
N ILE A 182 -5.96 -15.33 15.37
CA ILE A 182 -4.53 -15.57 15.68
C ILE A 182 -3.87 -16.33 14.54
N ALA A 183 -4.46 -17.46 14.10
CA ALA A 183 -3.93 -18.26 13.01
C ALA A 183 -3.77 -17.44 11.70
N THR A 184 -4.67 -16.50 11.45
CA THR A 184 -4.57 -15.59 10.31
C THR A 184 -3.40 -14.62 10.45
N LEU A 185 -3.23 -14.01 11.62
CA LEU A 185 -2.12 -13.10 11.86
C LEU A 185 -0.76 -13.79 11.87
N GLU A 186 -0.67 -15.03 12.40
CA GLU A 186 0.55 -15.85 12.33
C GLU A 186 0.93 -16.15 10.88
N ARG A 187 -0.04 -16.51 10.05
CA ARG A 187 0.16 -16.68 8.60
C ARG A 187 0.63 -15.39 7.93
N TRP A 188 0.05 -14.24 8.29
CA TRP A 188 0.47 -12.94 7.77
C TRP A 188 1.88 -12.55 8.25
N MET A 189 2.23 -12.84 9.51
CA MET A 189 3.61 -12.69 10.01
C MET A 189 4.59 -13.52 9.18
N SER A 190 4.25 -14.77 8.90
CA SER A 190 5.08 -15.67 8.09
C SER A 190 5.28 -15.14 6.67
N ALA A 191 4.26 -14.50 6.08
CA ALA A 191 4.35 -13.89 4.76
C ALA A 191 5.34 -12.71 4.69
N TYR A 192 5.66 -12.06 5.81
CA TYR A 192 6.70 -11.04 5.88
C TYR A 192 8.12 -11.61 5.97
N CYS A 193 8.25 -12.88 6.38
CA CYS A 193 9.57 -13.48 6.51
C CYS A 193 10.18 -13.73 5.13
N PRO A 194 11.35 -13.13 4.82
CA PRO A 194 11.97 -13.30 3.51
C PRO A 194 12.26 -14.77 3.22
N GLN A 195 11.81 -15.23 2.05
CA GLN A 195 12.10 -16.56 1.53
C GLN A 195 13.03 -16.45 0.32
N PRO A 196 13.85 -17.44 0.01
CA PRO A 196 14.60 -17.48 -1.24
C PRO A 196 13.64 -17.33 -2.44
N GLY A 197 13.94 -16.42 -3.38
CA GLY A 197 13.07 -16.13 -4.53
C GLY A 197 11.85 -15.27 -4.20
N GLN A 198 11.84 -14.58 -3.07
CA GLN A 198 10.80 -13.63 -2.66
C GLN A 198 11.44 -12.31 -2.20
N LEU A 199 11.77 -11.45 -3.15
CA LEU A 199 12.31 -10.12 -2.84
C LEU A 199 11.29 -9.25 -2.09
N VAL A 200 10.03 -9.32 -2.51
CA VAL A 200 8.92 -8.59 -1.90
C VAL A 200 7.95 -9.58 -1.24
N ALA A 201 7.62 -9.33 0.01
CA ALA A 201 6.71 -10.17 0.77
C ALA A 201 5.36 -10.37 0.05
N GLY A 202 4.90 -11.60 -0.05
CA GLY A 202 3.61 -11.99 -0.62
C GLY A 202 3.60 -12.28 -2.12
N THR A 203 4.77 -12.25 -2.80
CA THR A 203 4.90 -12.67 -4.21
C THR A 203 6.27 -13.31 -4.45
N ASP A 204 6.38 -14.19 -5.43
CA ASP A 204 7.67 -14.73 -5.86
C ASP A 204 8.30 -13.88 -6.96
N ASP A 205 9.63 -14.01 -7.09
CA ASP A 205 10.41 -13.25 -8.05
C ASP A 205 10.08 -13.63 -9.49
N ALA A 206 9.62 -14.85 -9.75
CA ALA A 206 9.23 -15.29 -11.09
C ALA A 206 7.95 -14.59 -11.56
N ALA A 207 6.96 -14.43 -10.66
CA ALA A 207 5.75 -13.67 -10.96
C ALA A 207 6.05 -12.18 -11.21
N VAL A 208 6.97 -11.61 -10.42
CA VAL A 208 7.42 -10.22 -10.61
C VAL A 208 8.16 -10.06 -11.94
N HIS A 209 9.04 -11.01 -12.30
CA HIS A 209 9.73 -11.01 -13.59
C HIS A 209 8.76 -11.13 -14.78
N GLY A 210 7.60 -11.74 -14.58
CA GLY A 210 6.54 -11.86 -15.59
C GLY A 210 5.75 -10.59 -15.87
N LEU A 211 5.98 -9.50 -15.14
CA LEU A 211 5.28 -8.22 -15.36
C LEU A 211 5.59 -7.66 -16.75
N ALA A 212 4.55 -7.41 -17.54
CA ALA A 212 4.65 -6.87 -18.90
C ALA A 212 4.19 -5.39 -19.02
N ILE A 213 3.84 -4.75 -17.90
CA ILE A 213 3.39 -3.35 -17.90
C ILE A 213 4.54 -2.39 -17.62
N PRO A 214 4.50 -1.14 -18.15
CA PRO A 214 5.46 -0.12 -17.79
C PRO A 214 5.58 0.04 -16.28
N THR A 215 6.80 -0.04 -15.78
CA THR A 215 7.06 0.03 -14.33
C THR A 215 8.09 1.08 -13.99
N LEU A 216 7.76 1.95 -13.03
CA LEU A 216 8.66 2.93 -12.44
C LEU A 216 8.99 2.52 -11.01
N VAL A 217 10.27 2.42 -10.71
CA VAL A 217 10.80 2.24 -9.37
C VAL A 217 11.57 3.49 -8.97
N VAL A 218 11.12 4.18 -7.94
CA VAL A 218 11.88 5.28 -7.35
C VAL A 218 12.85 4.67 -6.32
N ARG A 219 14.16 4.93 -6.52
CA ARG A 219 15.20 4.37 -5.67
C ARG A 219 15.08 4.87 -4.23
N SER A 220 15.18 3.98 -3.28
CA SER A 220 15.20 4.34 -1.86
C SER A 220 16.53 4.98 -1.44
N GLY A 221 16.48 5.88 -0.46
CA GLY A 221 17.66 6.51 0.10
C GLY A 221 18.53 5.52 0.89
N ALA A 222 19.82 5.84 1.03
CA ALA A 222 20.79 4.99 1.74
C ALA A 222 20.53 4.89 3.25
N SER A 223 19.82 5.85 3.83
CA SER A 223 19.53 5.90 5.27
C SER A 223 18.31 5.10 5.72
N ASP A 224 17.48 4.58 4.80
CA ASP A 224 16.23 3.92 5.16
C ASP A 224 16.44 2.42 5.45
N PRO A 225 16.28 1.97 6.71
CA PRO A 225 16.48 0.58 7.08
C PRO A 225 15.28 -0.32 6.74
N HIS A 226 14.11 0.25 6.46
CA HIS A 226 12.86 -0.47 6.18
C HIS A 226 12.57 -0.57 4.68
N HIS A 227 13.08 0.41 3.92
CA HIS A 227 12.94 0.48 2.47
C HIS A 227 14.35 0.59 1.89
N THR A 228 15.09 -0.52 1.90
CA THR A 228 16.52 -0.46 1.58
C THR A 228 16.76 -0.10 0.10
N ARG A 229 17.84 0.64 -0.16
CA ARG A 229 18.26 0.96 -1.52
C ARG A 229 18.43 -0.31 -2.36
N ALA A 230 19.08 -1.33 -1.79
CA ALA A 230 19.29 -2.62 -2.45
C ALA A 230 17.96 -3.27 -2.89
N THR A 231 16.89 -3.16 -2.08
CA THR A 231 15.57 -3.71 -2.47
C THR A 231 15.03 -3.01 -3.70
N SER A 232 15.07 -1.69 -3.77
CA SER A 232 14.57 -0.95 -4.93
C SER A 232 15.41 -1.21 -6.20
N GLU A 233 16.73 -1.30 -6.07
CA GLU A 233 17.64 -1.60 -7.18
C GLU A 233 17.44 -3.04 -7.69
N THR A 234 17.34 -4.01 -6.78
CA THR A 234 17.10 -5.41 -7.14
C THR A 234 15.74 -5.58 -7.80
N LEU A 235 14.70 -4.94 -7.27
CA LEU A 235 13.35 -5.01 -7.86
C LEU A 235 13.32 -4.43 -9.27
N ALA A 236 13.96 -3.28 -9.49
CA ALA A 236 14.04 -2.69 -10.82
C ALA A 236 14.80 -3.60 -11.81
N GLY A 237 15.86 -4.28 -11.35
CA GLY A 237 16.57 -5.25 -12.17
C GLY A 237 15.79 -6.55 -12.44
N LEU A 238 14.84 -6.89 -11.57
CA LEU A 238 14.00 -8.08 -11.70
C LEU A 238 12.86 -7.88 -12.70
N ILE A 239 12.29 -6.68 -12.78
CA ILE A 239 11.17 -6.37 -13.69
C ILE A 239 11.71 -5.99 -15.07
N PRO A 240 11.41 -6.73 -16.15
CA PRO A 240 11.89 -6.41 -17.49
C PRO A 240 11.44 -5.00 -17.93
N GLY A 241 12.41 -4.17 -18.33
CA GLY A 241 12.14 -2.81 -18.82
C GLY A 241 11.67 -1.82 -17.77
N ALA A 242 11.82 -2.12 -16.48
CA ALA A 242 11.52 -1.14 -15.44
C ALA A 242 12.51 0.04 -15.47
N ASP A 243 11.99 1.23 -15.20
CA ASP A 243 12.81 2.43 -15.00
C ASP A 243 13.15 2.59 -13.53
N LEU A 244 14.44 2.65 -13.22
CA LEU A 244 14.92 3.05 -11.91
C LEU A 244 15.28 4.53 -11.95
N VAL A 245 14.66 5.32 -11.09
CA VAL A 245 14.89 6.78 -11.05
C VAL A 245 15.30 7.24 -9.65
N GLU A 246 16.09 8.32 -9.61
CA GLU A 246 16.44 8.97 -8.35
C GLU A 246 15.20 9.66 -7.74
N PRO A 247 15.06 9.60 -6.41
CA PRO A 247 14.00 10.33 -5.72
C PRO A 247 14.27 11.84 -5.77
N PRO A 248 13.21 12.67 -5.63
CA PRO A 248 13.37 14.13 -5.54
C PRO A 248 13.94 14.61 -4.19
N TRP A 249 14.21 13.70 -3.28
CA TRP A 249 14.83 13.90 -1.97
C TRP A 249 16.18 13.17 -1.91
N GLY A 250 17.03 13.55 -0.98
CA GLY A 250 18.40 12.99 -0.88
C GLY A 250 18.47 11.68 -0.09
N ASP A 251 19.66 11.15 0.05
CA ASP A 251 19.98 9.89 0.73
C ASP A 251 19.65 9.87 2.23
N ARG A 252 19.50 11.05 2.85
CA ARG A 252 19.16 11.22 4.26
C ARG A 252 17.66 11.30 4.52
N GLU A 253 16.84 11.10 3.51
CA GLU A 253 15.39 11.29 3.55
C GLU A 253 14.74 10.61 4.77
N TRP A 254 15.09 9.36 5.06
CA TRP A 254 14.50 8.64 6.18
C TRP A 254 14.80 9.31 7.54
N VAL A 255 16.06 9.71 7.77
CA VAL A 255 16.44 10.40 9.01
C VAL A 255 15.68 11.72 9.11
N GLU A 256 15.68 12.51 8.04
CA GLU A 256 14.97 13.80 8.01
C GLU A 256 13.45 13.65 8.19
N ARG A 257 12.85 12.61 7.62
CA ARG A 257 11.45 12.27 7.78
C ARG A 257 11.12 11.86 9.21
N MET A 258 11.98 11.09 9.87
CA MET A 258 11.80 10.73 11.28
C MET A 258 11.95 11.94 12.21
N ASP A 259 12.89 12.83 11.92
CA ASP A 259 13.06 14.08 12.65
C ASP A 259 11.85 15.02 12.48
N ALA A 260 11.25 15.07 11.29
CA ALA A 260 10.05 15.83 10.99
C ALA A 260 8.81 15.22 11.68
N ALA A 261 8.66 13.90 11.64
CA ALA A 261 7.58 13.18 12.31
C ALA A 261 7.62 13.36 13.83
N ALA A 262 8.82 13.40 14.44
CA ALA A 262 8.99 13.71 15.85
C ALA A 262 8.52 15.14 16.23
N LYS A 263 8.39 16.03 15.24
CA LYS A 263 7.86 17.40 15.39
C LYS A 263 6.39 17.51 14.96
N GLY A 264 5.74 16.39 14.63
CA GLY A 264 4.32 16.34 14.28
C GLY A 264 4.00 16.44 12.78
N GLU A 265 5.01 16.42 11.90
CA GLU A 265 4.78 16.35 10.44
C GLU A 265 4.34 14.93 10.04
N ALA A 266 3.54 14.82 8.98
CA ALA A 266 3.11 13.52 8.50
C ALA A 266 4.21 12.80 7.71
N LEU A 267 4.26 11.47 7.83
CA LEU A 267 5.30 10.65 7.20
C LEU A 267 5.35 10.78 5.67
N PHE A 268 4.22 11.13 5.04
CA PHE A 268 4.11 11.17 3.57
C PHE A 268 4.11 12.59 2.99
N ASP A 269 4.39 13.62 3.79
CA ASP A 269 4.33 15.03 3.36
C ASP A 269 5.26 15.36 2.18
N ARG A 270 6.28 14.53 1.92
CA ARG A 270 7.18 14.67 0.77
C ARG A 270 6.68 14.00 -0.51
N TRP A 271 5.62 13.19 -0.47
CA TRP A 271 5.11 12.49 -1.66
C TRP A 271 4.72 13.40 -2.82
N PRO A 272 4.13 14.59 -2.59
CA PRO A 272 3.83 15.51 -3.69
C PRO A 272 5.06 15.89 -4.55
N PHE A 273 6.27 15.81 -4.01
CA PHE A 273 7.50 16.09 -4.76
C PHE A 273 7.77 15.07 -5.87
N LEU A 274 7.17 13.88 -5.80
CA LEU A 274 7.25 12.87 -6.86
C LEU A 274 6.45 13.26 -8.12
N VAL A 275 5.41 14.08 -7.96
CA VAL A 275 4.42 14.32 -9.01
C VAL A 275 5.02 14.79 -10.35
N PRO A 276 5.99 15.73 -10.40
CA PRO A 276 6.61 16.11 -11.67
C PRO A 276 7.22 14.90 -12.39
N ARG A 277 7.95 14.05 -11.67
CA ARG A 277 8.59 12.84 -12.22
C ARG A 277 7.57 11.82 -12.70
N LEU A 278 6.51 11.59 -11.92
CA LEU A 278 5.43 10.66 -12.27
C LEU A 278 4.72 11.10 -13.56
N ILE A 279 4.46 12.40 -13.71
CA ILE A 279 3.82 12.96 -14.92
C ILE A 279 4.75 12.85 -16.13
N GLU A 280 6.02 13.24 -15.99
CA GLU A 280 7.02 13.12 -17.05
C GLU A 280 7.14 11.67 -17.53
N TRP A 281 7.28 10.75 -16.61
CA TRP A 281 7.41 9.32 -16.91
C TRP A 281 6.19 8.77 -17.66
N THR A 282 4.98 9.09 -17.21
CA THR A 282 3.75 8.61 -17.87
C THR A 282 3.49 9.32 -19.20
N ALA A 283 3.94 10.57 -19.39
CA ALA A 283 3.80 11.29 -20.65
C ALA A 283 4.68 10.67 -21.76
N ALA A 284 5.88 10.20 -21.41
CA ALA A 284 6.79 9.53 -22.33
C ALA A 284 6.27 8.15 -22.82
N ARG A 285 5.23 7.61 -22.15
CA ARG A 285 4.63 6.28 -22.41
C ARG A 285 3.15 6.41 -22.78
N ARG A 286 2.81 7.39 -23.58
CA ARG A 286 1.46 7.43 -24.17
C ARG A 286 1.32 6.18 -25.04
N PRO A 287 0.24 5.38 -24.89
CA PRO A 287 -0.14 4.49 -25.98
C PRO A 287 -0.40 5.41 -27.18
N ASP A 288 0.28 5.14 -28.27
CA ASP A 288 -0.02 5.78 -29.56
C ASP A 288 -1.52 5.62 -29.79
N GLY A 289 -2.20 6.73 -30.13
CA GLY A 289 -3.61 7.01 -30.10
C GLY A 289 -4.53 6.08 -30.88
#